data_c1a1d38f0daf68d8cff70e58f823ef74
#
_entry.id   c1a1d38f0daf68d8cff70e58f823ef74
#
_cell.length_a   1.000
_cell.length_b   1.000
_cell.length_c   1.000
_cell.angle_alpha   90.00
_cell.angle_beta   90.00
_cell.angle_gamma   90.00
#
_symmetry.space_group_name_H-M   'P 1'
#
loop_
_entity.id
_entity.type
_entity.pdbx_description
1 polymer ?
#
loop_
_entity_poly.entity_id
_entity_poly.type
_entity_poly.pdbx_seq_one_letter_code
_entity_poly.pdbx_strand_id
1 'polypeptide(L)'
;MKKYTKIFAILTAMVLLLSVVLTGCGSSKTNESKSSDNSSNNTAQTQQKKEPVELTIWSHLTDPEIAKVQEIANKWAQETGNKVKVLADQSDFQAFSTAAQSGKGPDIMFGLPHDNLGTFQKAGLLAEVPDGVINKSDYVPMSIDAVSYDGKMYAIPLSMETYGLFYNTSKVQTPPATLDDLIKLGQQVGFQYDINNFYYSFAFMAAYGGYVFKNNGGALDPNDIGLNNDGAKKGLSLIRDFVKTYKFMTADIKGDIAKGNFQNGKIGLYISGPWDVDGFKKANVPFKVAPLPTVDGKPMPSFAGVQAAFVSANSKHQQEAWDLLKYLAQNTALPLFETGNRIPVLNSVLNNDEVKNNDILNAFAEQAKNAIPMPNIPAMTAVWTPAGNALQLVTSGKATPDKAADDMVNQIKQGIATQQ
;
A
#
# COMPACT_ATOMS: atom_id res chain seq x y z
N MET A 1 -19.28 42.31 30.07
CA MET A 1 -19.82 42.12 31.46
C MET A 1 -19.41 40.73 31.90
N LYS A 2 -18.33 40.64 32.75
CA LYS A 2 -18.33 40.19 34.15
C LYS A 2 -18.99 38.80 34.28
N LYS A 3 -18.34 37.74 34.70
CA LYS A 3 -17.46 37.29 35.78
C LYS A 3 -17.24 35.80 35.51
N TYR A 4 -16.13 35.19 35.65
CA TYR A 4 -15.53 34.64 36.86
C TYR A 4 -14.06 34.33 36.61
N THR A 5 -13.27 35.18 37.21
CA THR A 5 -11.86 34.93 37.55
C THR A 5 -11.84 34.33 38.97
N LYS A 6 -10.85 33.54 39.25
CA LYS A 6 -10.35 33.06 40.57
C LYS A 6 -10.90 31.70 41.03
N ILE A 7 -10.07 30.69 40.95
CA ILE A 7 -9.45 30.10 42.16
C ILE A 7 -8.08 29.60 41.74
N PHE A 8 -7.10 30.36 42.16
CA PHE A 8 -5.67 30.03 42.12
C PHE A 8 -5.25 29.66 43.56
N ALA A 9 -4.32 28.71 43.61
CA ALA A 9 -3.36 28.52 44.69
C ALA A 9 -3.78 27.78 45.98
N ILE A 10 -2.78 27.06 46.41
CA ILE A 10 -2.48 26.53 47.76
C ILE A 10 -2.72 25.01 47.86
N LEU A 11 -1.67 24.25 47.68
CA LEU A 11 -1.05 23.43 48.72
C LEU A 11 0.28 22.85 48.22
N THR A 12 1.31 23.65 48.43
CA THR A 12 2.69 23.22 48.51
C THR A 12 2.98 22.87 49.97
N ALA A 13 3.80 21.90 50.18
CA ALA A 13 4.64 21.65 51.36
C ALA A 13 4.23 20.55 52.33
N MET A 14 5.27 19.86 52.73
CA MET A 14 5.51 18.95 53.87
C MET A 14 5.12 17.48 53.62
N VAL A 15 6.02 16.49 53.68
CA VAL A 15 7.06 16.29 54.72
C VAL A 15 8.20 15.44 54.17
N LEU A 16 9.40 15.93 54.31
CA LEU A 16 10.67 15.22 54.42
C LEU A 16 10.81 14.64 55.84
N LEU A 17 11.68 13.64 56.01
CA LEU A 17 12.21 13.02 57.22
C LEU A 17 11.54 11.67 57.56
N LEU A 18 12.23 10.58 57.53
CA LEU A 18 13.29 10.12 58.43
C LEU A 18 14.08 8.95 57.83
N SER A 19 15.27 9.12 57.70
CA SER A 19 16.51 8.42 57.68
C SER A 19 16.75 7.51 58.92
N VAL A 20 17.69 6.62 58.71
CA VAL A 20 18.77 6.19 59.63
C VAL A 20 18.70 4.75 60.18
N VAL A 21 19.55 3.94 59.65
CA VAL A 21 20.69 3.17 60.16
C VAL A 21 20.39 1.91 60.98
N LEU A 22 21.01 0.82 60.55
CA LEU A 22 21.92 0.10 61.45
C LEU A 22 22.82 -0.88 60.67
N THR A 23 24.09 -0.60 60.80
CA THR A 23 25.26 -1.40 60.51
C THR A 23 25.38 -2.61 61.43
N GLY A 24 25.91 -3.71 60.92
CA GLY A 24 26.34 -4.84 61.69
C GLY A 24 27.45 -5.62 61.01
N CYS A 25 28.68 -5.28 61.26
CA CYS A 25 29.88 -6.06 60.94
C CYS A 25 29.99 -7.30 61.84
N GLY A 26 30.49 -8.39 61.27
CA GLY A 26 30.91 -9.57 62.02
C GLY A 26 31.79 -10.47 61.20
N SER A 27 33.09 -10.27 61.26
CA SER A 27 34.17 -11.08 60.71
C SER A 27 34.42 -12.31 61.57
N SER A 28 34.67 -13.49 61.00
CA SER A 28 35.73 -14.40 61.51
C SER A 28 36.00 -15.56 60.52
N LYS A 29 37.27 -15.76 60.27
CA LYS A 29 37.91 -16.84 59.54
C LYS A 29 37.79 -18.19 60.30
N THR A 30 37.78 -19.31 59.59
CA THR A 30 38.86 -20.32 59.63
C THR A 30 38.53 -21.53 58.74
N ASN A 31 39.51 -21.90 57.97
CA ASN A 31 40.07 -23.10 57.34
C ASN A 31 39.37 -24.46 57.36
N GLU A 32 39.53 -25.09 56.17
CA GLU A 32 39.92 -26.47 55.85
C GLU A 32 38.89 -27.61 56.00
N SER A 33 38.50 -28.23 54.90
CA SER A 33 39.09 -29.50 54.39
C SER A 33 38.27 -30.08 53.24
N LYS A 34 39.01 -30.72 52.33
CA LYS A 34 38.59 -31.44 51.12
C LYS A 34 37.53 -32.52 51.40
N SER A 35 36.57 -32.62 50.51
CA SER A 35 36.09 -33.92 50.00
C SER A 35 35.41 -33.72 48.65
N SER A 36 35.88 -34.48 47.68
CA SER A 36 35.33 -34.63 46.35
C SER A 36 34.00 -35.39 46.39
N ASP A 37 32.96 -34.81 45.79
CA ASP A 37 31.90 -35.65 45.24
C ASP A 37 31.30 -35.01 43.98
N ASN A 38 31.25 -35.85 42.99
CA ASN A 38 30.83 -35.63 41.64
C ASN A 38 29.30 -35.52 41.67
N SER A 39 28.75 -34.35 41.43
CA SER A 39 27.29 -34.20 41.24
C SER A 39 27.03 -33.36 39.98
N SER A 40 26.49 -34.04 38.98
CA SER A 40 26.05 -33.52 37.70
C SER A 40 25.18 -32.30 37.93
N ASN A 41 25.71 -31.11 37.64
CA ASN A 41 24.90 -29.88 37.52
C ASN A 41 24.08 -29.94 36.23
N ASN A 42 22.88 -30.47 36.38
CA ASN A 42 21.80 -30.24 35.41
C ASN A 42 21.36 -28.77 35.57
N THR A 43 22.04 -27.90 34.83
CA THR A 43 21.60 -26.50 34.70
C THR A 43 20.32 -26.49 33.87
N ALA A 44 19.19 -26.67 34.55
CA ALA A 44 17.91 -26.29 34.00
C ALA A 44 18.01 -24.79 33.66
N GLN A 45 18.20 -24.48 32.39
CA GLN A 45 17.95 -23.15 31.87
C GLN A 45 16.49 -22.82 32.18
N THR A 46 16.26 -22.05 33.21
CA THR A 46 14.97 -21.38 33.43
C THR A 46 14.79 -20.46 32.25
N GLN A 47 14.01 -20.89 31.27
CA GLN A 47 13.50 -20.00 30.23
C GLN A 47 12.73 -18.91 30.99
N GLN A 48 13.31 -17.73 31.07
CA GLN A 48 12.60 -16.54 31.52
C GLN A 48 11.40 -16.39 30.61
N LYS A 49 10.21 -16.60 31.14
CA LYS A 49 8.96 -16.40 30.42
C LYS A 49 8.92 -14.91 30.05
N LYS A 50 9.14 -14.61 28.76
CA LYS A 50 9.11 -13.25 28.24
C LYS A 50 7.73 -12.68 28.50
N GLU A 51 7.66 -11.45 29.05
CA GLU A 51 6.38 -10.77 29.27
C GLU A 51 5.66 -10.59 27.93
N PRO A 52 4.35 -10.86 27.87
CA PRO A 52 3.55 -10.68 26.66
C PRO A 52 3.61 -9.23 26.18
N VAL A 53 3.84 -9.05 24.90
CA VAL A 53 3.78 -7.73 24.25
C VAL A 53 2.47 -7.54 23.49
N GLU A 54 2.04 -6.30 23.33
CA GLU A 54 0.91 -5.94 22.47
C GLU A 54 1.46 -5.23 21.23
N LEU A 55 1.21 -5.82 20.04
CA LEU A 55 1.61 -5.27 18.76
C LEU A 55 0.41 -4.63 18.05
N THR A 56 0.63 -3.49 17.45
CA THR A 56 -0.36 -2.78 16.63
C THR A 56 0.05 -2.83 15.16
N ILE A 57 -0.88 -3.25 14.32
CA ILE A 57 -0.77 -3.24 12.86
C ILE A 57 -1.73 -2.19 12.33
N TRP A 58 -1.25 -1.28 11.48
CA TRP A 58 -2.12 -0.49 10.61
C TRP A 58 -2.15 -1.13 9.22
N SER A 59 -3.33 -1.22 8.64
CA SER A 59 -3.52 -1.89 7.35
C SER A 59 -4.28 -1.01 6.37
N HIS A 60 -3.78 -0.95 5.13
CA HIS A 60 -4.39 -0.24 4.00
C HIS A 60 -5.28 -1.15 3.14
N LEU A 61 -5.49 -2.38 3.56
CA LEU A 61 -6.34 -3.35 2.86
C LEU A 61 -7.82 -3.04 3.06
N THR A 62 -8.69 -3.75 2.35
CA THR A 62 -10.14 -3.65 2.54
C THR A 62 -10.59 -4.27 3.88
N ASP A 63 -11.72 -3.85 4.42
CA ASP A 63 -12.23 -4.37 5.69
C ASP A 63 -12.29 -5.90 5.76
N PRO A 64 -12.76 -6.65 4.72
CA PRO A 64 -12.73 -8.11 4.73
C PRO A 64 -11.32 -8.70 4.81
N GLU A 65 -10.35 -8.07 4.13
CA GLU A 65 -8.94 -8.50 4.17
C GLU A 65 -8.34 -8.22 5.55
N ILE A 66 -8.62 -7.05 6.14
CA ILE A 66 -8.19 -6.69 7.50
C ILE A 66 -8.72 -7.70 8.52
N ALA A 67 -9.98 -8.07 8.41
CA ALA A 67 -10.58 -9.09 9.28
C ALA A 67 -9.86 -10.44 9.15
N LYS A 68 -9.48 -10.82 7.93
CA LYS A 68 -8.72 -12.05 7.68
C LYS A 68 -7.30 -11.97 8.24
N VAL A 69 -6.61 -10.85 8.09
CA VAL A 69 -5.29 -10.62 8.71
C VAL A 69 -5.38 -10.70 10.23
N GLN A 70 -6.41 -10.09 10.85
CA GLN A 70 -6.63 -10.18 12.30
C GLN A 70 -6.86 -11.62 12.76
N GLU A 71 -7.65 -12.43 12.01
CA GLU A 71 -7.86 -13.85 12.30
C GLU A 71 -6.53 -14.61 12.34
N ILE A 72 -5.67 -14.40 11.33
CA ILE A 72 -4.37 -15.08 11.23
C ILE A 72 -3.42 -14.58 12.34
N ALA A 73 -3.40 -13.27 12.60
CA ALA A 73 -2.60 -12.69 13.68
C ALA A 73 -2.99 -13.22 15.06
N ASN A 74 -4.29 -13.49 15.29
CA ASN A 74 -4.78 -14.09 16.54
C ASN A 74 -4.24 -15.50 16.76
N LYS A 75 -4.00 -16.29 15.71
CA LYS A 75 -3.38 -17.63 15.83
C LYS A 75 -1.95 -17.50 16.33
N TRP A 76 -1.16 -16.63 15.73
CA TRP A 76 0.20 -16.33 16.22
C TRP A 76 0.19 -15.81 17.67
N ALA A 77 -0.75 -14.93 18.00
CA ALA A 77 -0.90 -14.40 19.35
C ALA A 77 -1.18 -15.50 20.39
N GLN A 78 -2.03 -16.48 20.05
CA GLN A 78 -2.32 -17.64 20.89
C GLN A 78 -1.09 -18.54 21.08
N GLU A 79 -0.30 -18.77 20.01
CA GLU A 79 0.90 -19.60 20.07
C GLU A 79 2.03 -18.97 20.88
N THR A 80 2.16 -17.64 20.84
CA THR A 80 3.26 -16.91 21.48
C THR A 80 2.90 -16.31 22.84
N GLY A 81 1.62 -16.22 23.16
CA GLY A 81 1.12 -15.55 24.37
C GLY A 81 1.07 -14.01 24.23
N ASN A 82 1.41 -13.46 23.06
CA ASN A 82 1.36 -12.03 22.77
C ASN A 82 -0.07 -11.56 22.42
N LYS A 83 -0.23 -10.27 22.18
CA LYS A 83 -1.49 -9.67 21.69
C LYS A 83 -1.25 -8.93 20.39
N VAL A 84 -2.23 -8.96 19.51
CA VAL A 84 -2.15 -8.25 18.23
C VAL A 84 -3.47 -7.54 17.95
N LYS A 85 -3.37 -6.29 17.51
CA LYS A 85 -4.50 -5.48 17.06
C LYS A 85 -4.25 -5.00 15.65
N VAL A 86 -5.14 -5.35 14.71
CA VAL A 86 -5.11 -4.87 13.33
C VAL A 86 -6.17 -3.79 13.15
N LEU A 87 -5.75 -2.63 12.68
CA LEU A 87 -6.61 -1.46 12.47
C LEU A 87 -6.52 -1.02 11.01
N ALA A 88 -7.63 -0.59 10.44
CA ALA A 88 -7.58 0.14 9.18
C ALA A 88 -6.76 1.43 9.38
N ASP A 89 -5.91 1.74 8.42
CA ASP A 89 -5.25 3.04 8.38
C ASP A 89 -6.28 4.13 7.96
N GLN A 90 -5.87 5.38 8.05
CA GLN A 90 -6.74 6.50 7.67
C GLN A 90 -6.63 6.86 6.17
N SER A 91 -6.03 5.97 5.35
CA SER A 91 -5.67 6.24 3.94
C SER A 91 -4.84 7.52 3.76
N ASP A 92 -4.19 7.94 4.83
CA ASP A 92 -3.30 9.09 4.89
C ASP A 92 -1.89 8.62 5.32
N PHE A 93 -1.04 8.42 4.34
CA PHE A 93 0.33 7.95 4.57
C PHE A 93 1.20 8.99 5.31
N GLN A 94 0.81 10.26 5.28
CA GLN A 94 1.42 11.29 6.11
C GLN A 94 1.08 11.08 7.60
N ALA A 95 -0.09 10.54 7.91
CA ALA A 95 -0.47 10.19 9.27
C ALA A 95 0.45 9.10 9.85
N PHE A 96 0.84 8.10 9.05
CA PHE A 96 1.86 7.13 9.48
C PHE A 96 3.19 7.82 9.80
N SER A 97 3.72 8.68 8.91
CA SER A 97 4.99 9.37 9.13
C SER A 97 4.97 10.19 10.42
N THR A 98 3.89 10.93 10.65
CA THR A 98 3.72 11.75 11.86
C THR A 98 3.63 10.90 13.13
N ALA A 99 2.86 9.82 13.09
CA ALA A 99 2.69 8.91 14.22
C ALA A 99 3.99 8.16 14.55
N ALA A 100 4.69 7.66 13.52
CA ALA A 100 5.95 6.94 13.67
C ALA A 100 7.04 7.84 14.27
N GLN A 101 7.19 9.08 13.79
CA GLN A 101 8.16 10.05 14.34
C GLN A 101 7.86 10.42 15.78
N SER A 102 6.60 10.46 16.19
CA SER A 102 6.20 10.76 17.57
C SER A 102 6.24 9.55 18.51
N GLY A 103 6.61 8.36 18.01
CA GLY A 103 6.61 7.11 18.78
C GLY A 103 5.21 6.59 19.14
N LYS A 104 4.18 7.07 18.43
CA LYS A 104 2.77 6.65 18.59
C LYS A 104 2.25 5.88 17.36
N GLY A 105 3.13 5.59 16.41
CA GLY A 105 2.79 4.81 15.22
C GLY A 105 2.62 3.33 15.52
N PRO A 106 2.15 2.56 14.52
CA PRO A 106 2.06 1.12 14.62
C PRO A 106 3.45 0.47 14.67
N ASP A 107 3.50 -0.77 15.14
CA ASP A 107 4.69 -1.61 15.03
C ASP A 107 4.89 -2.11 13.60
N ILE A 108 3.79 -2.37 12.90
CA ILE A 108 3.76 -2.90 11.52
C ILE A 108 2.77 -2.10 10.68
N MET A 109 3.18 -1.74 9.46
CA MET A 109 2.26 -1.41 8.37
C MET A 109 2.06 -2.63 7.49
N PHE A 110 0.81 -2.91 7.10
CA PHE A 110 0.45 -4.10 6.34
C PHE A 110 -0.47 -3.77 5.16
N GLY A 111 0.00 -4.07 3.94
CA GLY A 111 -0.78 -3.82 2.73
C GLY A 111 -0.69 -2.38 2.23
N LEU A 112 0.46 -1.73 2.36
CA LEU A 112 0.71 -0.39 1.85
C LEU A 112 1.26 -0.45 0.42
N PRO A 113 0.80 0.41 -0.53
CA PRO A 113 1.41 0.52 -1.84
C PRO A 113 2.88 0.96 -1.77
N HIS A 114 3.74 0.26 -2.51
CA HIS A 114 5.20 0.36 -2.42
C HIS A 114 5.79 1.73 -2.82
N ASP A 115 5.08 2.53 -3.61
CA ASP A 115 5.51 3.87 -4.04
C ASP A 115 5.72 4.84 -2.87
N ASN A 116 5.16 4.54 -1.68
CA ASN A 116 5.36 5.31 -0.46
C ASN A 116 6.65 4.95 0.29
N LEU A 117 7.19 3.75 0.05
CA LEU A 117 8.32 3.22 0.83
C LEU A 117 9.59 4.08 0.70
N GLY A 118 9.86 4.64 -0.49
CA GLY A 118 11.04 5.47 -0.71
C GLY A 118 11.09 6.68 0.20
N THR A 119 9.95 7.35 0.40
CA THR A 119 9.84 8.49 1.32
C THR A 119 10.06 8.05 2.78
N PHE A 120 9.48 6.93 3.18
CA PHE A 120 9.64 6.42 4.54
C PHE A 120 11.05 5.92 4.81
N GLN A 121 11.68 5.27 3.81
CA GLN A 121 13.06 4.81 3.91
C GLN A 121 14.02 5.99 4.06
N LYS A 122 13.90 7.04 3.24
CA LYS A 122 14.70 8.26 3.34
C LYS A 122 14.53 8.95 4.70
N ALA A 123 13.34 8.90 5.27
CA ALA A 123 13.04 9.45 6.60
C ALA A 123 13.49 8.56 7.76
N GLY A 124 14.08 7.37 7.50
CA GLY A 124 14.54 6.44 8.54
C GLY A 124 13.40 5.78 9.33
N LEU A 125 12.20 5.67 8.73
CA LEU A 125 11.02 5.12 9.41
C LEU A 125 10.85 3.61 9.21
N LEU A 126 11.61 3.00 8.29
CA LEU A 126 11.55 1.57 7.97
C LEU A 126 12.71 0.82 8.63
N ALA A 127 12.42 -0.26 9.32
CA ALA A 127 13.43 -1.21 9.74
C ALA A 127 13.89 -2.06 8.53
N GLU A 128 15.19 -2.31 8.41
CA GLU A 128 15.72 -3.24 7.39
C GLU A 128 15.21 -4.65 7.69
N VAL A 129 14.80 -5.38 6.66
CA VAL A 129 14.34 -6.77 6.79
C VAL A 129 15.52 -7.65 7.22
N PRO A 130 15.46 -8.32 8.38
CA PRO A 130 16.55 -9.17 8.84
C PRO A 130 16.75 -10.39 7.92
N ASP A 131 17.99 -10.86 7.84
CA ASP A 131 18.30 -12.10 7.11
C ASP A 131 17.48 -13.29 7.63
N GLY A 132 16.97 -14.09 6.71
CA GLY A 132 16.19 -15.29 7.03
C GLY A 132 14.72 -15.04 7.42
N VAL A 133 14.22 -13.81 7.37
CA VAL A 133 12.80 -13.54 7.53
C VAL A 133 12.03 -14.09 6.33
N ILE A 134 12.53 -13.85 5.12
CA ILE A 134 12.00 -14.45 3.88
C ILE A 134 13.16 -15.01 3.01
N ASN A 135 12.83 -15.93 2.11
CA ASN A 135 13.73 -16.33 1.03
C ASN A 135 13.29 -15.60 -0.25
N LYS A 136 14.13 -14.70 -0.76
CA LYS A 136 13.83 -13.86 -1.94
C LYS A 136 13.49 -14.67 -3.19
N SER A 137 14.06 -15.86 -3.35
CA SER A 137 13.80 -16.74 -4.50
C SER A 137 12.37 -17.31 -4.53
N ASP A 138 11.64 -17.26 -3.42
CA ASP A 138 10.27 -17.73 -3.33
C ASP A 138 9.27 -16.70 -3.89
N TYR A 139 9.74 -15.51 -4.23
CA TYR A 139 8.92 -14.37 -4.66
C TYR A 139 9.15 -14.01 -6.14
N VAL A 140 8.16 -13.37 -6.74
CA VAL A 140 8.30 -12.75 -8.07
C VAL A 140 9.39 -11.67 -7.99
N PRO A 141 10.43 -11.69 -8.86
CA PRO A 141 11.56 -10.77 -8.76
C PRO A 141 11.18 -9.30 -8.71
N MET A 142 10.25 -8.85 -9.56
CA MET A 142 9.76 -7.46 -9.57
C MET A 142 9.20 -7.03 -8.21
N SER A 143 8.58 -7.94 -7.45
CA SER A 143 8.03 -7.59 -6.13
C SER A 143 9.12 -7.38 -5.08
N ILE A 144 10.25 -8.08 -5.20
CA ILE A 144 11.44 -7.88 -4.37
C ILE A 144 12.11 -6.53 -4.70
N ASP A 145 12.23 -6.22 -6.00
CA ASP A 145 12.82 -4.95 -6.45
C ASP A 145 12.01 -3.75 -5.95
N ALA A 146 10.67 -3.86 -5.96
CA ALA A 146 9.77 -2.81 -5.51
C ALA A 146 9.95 -2.42 -4.03
N VAL A 147 10.43 -3.32 -3.18
CA VAL A 147 10.60 -3.13 -1.72
C VAL A 147 12.06 -3.02 -1.31
N SER A 148 12.98 -2.89 -2.28
CA SER A 148 14.42 -2.85 -2.05
C SER A 148 15.01 -1.48 -2.44
N TYR A 149 15.96 -0.99 -1.64
CA TYR A 149 16.71 0.25 -1.84
C TYR A 149 18.18 -0.02 -1.54
N ASP A 150 19.07 0.36 -2.43
CA ASP A 150 20.53 0.18 -2.28
C ASP A 150 20.94 -1.25 -1.90
N GLY A 151 20.25 -2.24 -2.49
CA GLY A 151 20.49 -3.67 -2.27
C GLY A 151 19.91 -4.25 -0.98
N LYS A 152 19.27 -3.45 -0.14
CA LYS A 152 18.64 -3.85 1.11
C LYS A 152 17.11 -3.85 1.00
N MET A 153 16.46 -4.81 1.62
CA MET A 153 15.01 -4.87 1.71
C MET A 153 14.51 -4.11 2.94
N TYR A 154 13.43 -3.36 2.77
CA TYR A 154 12.77 -2.60 3.84
C TYR A 154 11.31 -2.99 4.05
N ALA A 155 10.78 -3.89 3.22
CA ALA A 155 9.45 -4.43 3.38
C ALA A 155 9.37 -5.85 2.81
N ILE A 156 8.34 -6.60 3.20
CA ILE A 156 7.98 -7.88 2.60
C ILE A 156 6.87 -7.62 1.57
N PRO A 157 7.02 -8.04 0.31
CA PRO A 157 5.96 -7.91 -0.68
C PRO A 157 4.86 -8.95 -0.38
N LEU A 158 3.60 -8.52 -0.43
CA LEU A 158 2.43 -9.35 -0.11
C LEU A 158 1.69 -9.80 -1.36
N SER A 159 1.45 -8.86 -2.27
CA SER A 159 0.71 -9.08 -3.51
C SER A 159 1.03 -7.99 -4.53
N MET A 160 0.74 -8.28 -5.78
CA MET A 160 0.71 -7.27 -6.84
C MET A 160 -0.72 -6.84 -7.12
N GLU A 161 -0.86 -5.66 -7.68
CA GLU A 161 -2.13 -5.15 -8.17
C GLU A 161 -1.94 -4.25 -9.38
N THR A 162 -2.95 -4.25 -10.22
CA THR A 162 -3.13 -3.32 -11.32
C THR A 162 -4.62 -3.14 -11.53
N TYR A 163 -5.01 -2.31 -12.47
CA TYR A 163 -6.40 -2.14 -12.86
C TYR A 163 -6.64 -2.67 -14.27
N GLY A 164 -7.88 -3.04 -14.54
CA GLY A 164 -8.36 -3.53 -15.83
C GLY A 164 -9.74 -2.98 -16.14
N LEU A 165 -10.31 -3.45 -17.25
CA LEU A 165 -11.63 -3.08 -17.69
C LEU A 165 -12.67 -4.09 -17.20
N PHE A 166 -13.51 -3.69 -16.26
CA PHE A 166 -14.72 -4.42 -15.89
C PHE A 166 -15.80 -4.18 -16.94
N TYR A 167 -16.47 -5.23 -17.37
CA TYR A 167 -17.62 -5.12 -18.24
C TYR A 167 -18.80 -5.95 -17.75
N ASN A 168 -19.99 -5.34 -17.79
CA ASN A 168 -21.23 -5.99 -17.40
C ASN A 168 -21.69 -6.94 -18.51
N THR A 169 -21.68 -8.25 -18.25
CA THR A 169 -21.98 -9.29 -19.26
C THR A 169 -23.42 -9.31 -19.72
N SER A 170 -24.35 -8.65 -19.01
CA SER A 170 -25.72 -8.46 -19.51
C SER A 170 -25.84 -7.35 -20.56
N LYS A 171 -24.82 -6.49 -20.70
CA LYS A 171 -24.80 -5.36 -21.63
C LYS A 171 -23.72 -5.50 -22.71
N VAL A 172 -22.64 -6.21 -22.39
CA VAL A 172 -21.43 -6.32 -23.21
C VAL A 172 -21.06 -7.79 -23.33
N GLN A 173 -21.19 -8.36 -24.52
CA GLN A 173 -20.84 -9.76 -24.76
C GLN A 173 -19.33 -9.94 -24.97
N THR A 174 -18.69 -8.99 -25.64
CA THR A 174 -17.26 -9.01 -25.95
C THR A 174 -16.65 -7.68 -25.49
N PRO A 175 -15.58 -7.70 -24.68
CA PRO A 175 -14.92 -6.47 -24.26
C PRO A 175 -14.30 -5.74 -25.46
N PRO A 176 -14.19 -4.39 -25.42
CA PRO A 176 -13.58 -3.62 -26.49
C PRO A 176 -12.08 -3.95 -26.62
N ALA A 177 -11.65 -4.27 -27.84
CA ALA A 177 -10.25 -4.60 -28.13
C ALA A 177 -9.37 -3.36 -28.34
N THR A 178 -9.95 -2.28 -28.85
CA THR A 178 -9.26 -1.03 -29.16
C THR A 178 -9.89 0.14 -28.39
N LEU A 179 -9.15 1.25 -28.27
CA LEU A 179 -9.69 2.49 -27.70
C LEU A 179 -10.91 3.00 -28.46
N ASP A 180 -10.92 2.89 -29.79
CA ASP A 180 -12.06 3.29 -30.61
C ASP A 180 -13.28 2.42 -30.31
N ASP A 181 -13.09 1.12 -30.11
CA ASP A 181 -14.17 0.22 -29.66
C ASP A 181 -14.68 0.60 -28.27
N LEU A 182 -13.77 0.95 -27.34
CA LEU A 182 -14.15 1.43 -26.01
C LEU A 182 -15.03 2.68 -26.09
N ILE A 183 -14.62 3.65 -26.91
CA ILE A 183 -15.38 4.89 -27.11
C ILE A 183 -16.76 4.59 -27.72
N LYS A 184 -16.79 3.80 -28.78
CA LYS A 184 -18.05 3.44 -29.47
C LYS A 184 -19.00 2.67 -28.55
N LEU A 185 -18.48 1.69 -27.82
CA LEU A 185 -19.27 0.89 -26.91
C LEU A 185 -19.69 1.71 -25.67
N GLY A 186 -18.81 2.55 -25.17
CA GLY A 186 -19.10 3.46 -24.05
C GLY A 186 -20.25 4.42 -24.33
N GLN A 187 -20.43 4.86 -25.60
CA GLN A 187 -21.58 5.69 -25.98
C GLN A 187 -22.91 4.91 -25.94
N GLN A 188 -22.86 3.59 -26.07
CA GLN A 188 -24.05 2.74 -26.06
C GLN A 188 -24.42 2.27 -24.65
N VAL A 189 -23.44 1.87 -23.86
CA VAL A 189 -23.66 1.21 -22.56
C VAL A 189 -23.17 2.00 -21.33
N GLY A 190 -22.51 3.12 -21.56
CA GLY A 190 -21.85 3.93 -20.51
C GLY A 190 -20.48 3.40 -20.13
N PHE A 191 -19.54 4.33 -19.94
CA PHE A 191 -18.18 4.09 -19.47
C PHE A 191 -17.83 5.10 -18.38
N GLN A 192 -17.35 4.64 -17.23
CA GLN A 192 -16.95 5.51 -16.13
C GLN A 192 -15.76 4.93 -15.37
N TYR A 193 -15.03 5.83 -14.68
CA TYR A 193 -14.00 5.52 -13.69
C TYR A 193 -13.72 6.79 -12.86
N ASP A 194 -12.89 6.72 -11.86
CA ASP A 194 -12.44 7.91 -11.10
C ASP A 194 -11.46 8.73 -11.94
N ILE A 195 -12.02 9.60 -12.79
CA ILE A 195 -11.31 10.26 -13.89
C ILE A 195 -10.22 11.24 -13.41
N ASN A 196 -10.37 11.81 -12.23
CA ASN A 196 -9.41 12.75 -11.64
C ASN A 196 -8.36 12.06 -10.75
N ASN A 197 -8.48 10.74 -10.57
CA ASN A 197 -7.47 9.94 -9.91
C ASN A 197 -6.37 9.57 -10.91
N PHE A 198 -5.17 10.12 -10.69
CA PHE A 198 -4.04 9.94 -11.58
C PHE A 198 -3.63 8.46 -11.72
N TYR A 199 -3.84 7.64 -10.70
CA TYR A 199 -3.58 6.20 -10.77
C TYR A 199 -4.23 5.54 -11.98
N TYR A 200 -5.52 5.84 -12.24
CA TYR A 200 -6.24 5.28 -13.40
C TYR A 200 -5.98 6.06 -14.70
N SER A 201 -6.00 7.39 -14.61
CA SER A 201 -5.89 8.27 -15.77
C SER A 201 -4.50 8.24 -16.41
N PHE A 202 -3.47 7.82 -15.69
CA PHE A 202 -2.11 7.63 -16.21
C PHE A 202 -2.08 6.70 -17.43
N ALA A 203 -2.92 5.64 -17.48
CA ALA A 203 -2.98 4.72 -18.60
C ALA A 203 -3.19 5.42 -19.95
N PHE A 204 -4.06 6.42 -19.99
CA PHE A 204 -4.35 7.18 -21.20
C PHE A 204 -3.23 8.12 -21.61
N MET A 205 -2.45 8.63 -20.65
CA MET A 205 -1.26 9.43 -20.95
C MET A 205 -0.10 8.54 -21.41
N ALA A 206 0.12 7.43 -20.71
CA ALA A 206 1.19 6.48 -21.04
C ALA A 206 0.98 5.74 -22.35
N ALA A 207 -0.27 5.49 -22.76
CA ALA A 207 -0.61 4.91 -24.06
C ALA A 207 -0.08 5.69 -25.25
N TYR A 208 0.13 7.00 -25.10
CA TYR A 208 0.72 7.87 -26.09
C TYR A 208 2.18 8.24 -25.80
N GLY A 209 2.82 7.58 -24.83
CA GLY A 209 4.24 7.78 -24.50
C GLY A 209 4.53 8.80 -23.42
N GLY A 210 3.52 9.18 -22.60
CA GLY A 210 3.75 9.88 -21.33
C GLY A 210 4.41 8.95 -20.32
N TYR A 211 5.27 9.50 -19.45
CA TYR A 211 5.91 8.75 -18.35
C TYR A 211 6.08 9.67 -17.14
N VAL A 212 6.14 9.09 -15.94
CA VAL A 212 6.36 9.88 -14.72
C VAL A 212 7.82 10.32 -14.66
N PHE A 213 8.73 9.38 -14.54
CA PHE A 213 10.17 9.62 -14.53
C PHE A 213 10.86 8.77 -15.59
N LYS A 214 11.87 9.32 -16.24
CA LYS A 214 12.67 8.59 -17.23
C LYS A 214 13.36 7.40 -16.56
N ASN A 215 13.18 6.24 -17.15
CA ASN A 215 13.92 5.04 -16.73
C ASN A 215 15.20 4.90 -17.56
N ASN A 216 16.34 5.04 -16.91
CA ASN A 216 17.67 4.93 -17.49
C ASN A 216 18.30 3.58 -17.11
N GLY A 217 17.74 2.47 -17.65
CA GLY A 217 18.28 1.14 -17.38
C GLY A 217 18.03 0.63 -15.96
N GLY A 218 16.88 0.96 -15.37
CA GLY A 218 16.50 0.58 -14.01
C GLY A 218 16.59 1.73 -12.99
N ALA A 219 17.38 2.79 -13.28
CA ALA A 219 17.41 3.97 -12.44
C ALA A 219 16.43 5.03 -12.95
N LEU A 220 15.55 5.49 -12.09
CA LEU A 220 14.58 6.55 -12.40
C LEU A 220 15.24 7.93 -12.21
N ASP A 221 15.10 8.80 -13.21
CA ASP A 221 15.59 10.18 -13.16
C ASP A 221 14.44 11.13 -12.76
N PRO A 222 14.42 11.65 -11.52
CA PRO A 222 13.36 12.54 -11.06
C PRO A 222 13.38 13.92 -11.73
N ASN A 223 14.43 14.25 -12.51
CA ASN A 223 14.53 15.51 -13.25
C ASN A 223 13.95 15.41 -14.66
N ASP A 224 13.85 14.21 -15.23
CA ASP A 224 13.25 13.95 -16.54
C ASP A 224 11.82 13.42 -16.38
N ILE A 225 10.85 14.35 -16.47
CA ILE A 225 9.42 14.11 -16.25
C ILE A 225 8.69 14.22 -17.58
N GLY A 226 8.13 13.12 -18.06
CA GLY A 226 7.44 13.06 -19.35
C GLY A 226 5.92 13.26 -19.30
N LEU A 227 5.41 13.88 -18.22
CA LEU A 227 3.95 14.13 -18.07
C LEU A 227 3.48 15.37 -18.85
N ASN A 228 4.37 16.11 -19.49
CA ASN A 228 4.05 17.22 -20.39
C ASN A 228 4.64 17.08 -21.80
N ASN A 229 5.11 15.88 -22.16
CA ASN A 229 5.46 15.61 -23.55
C ASN A 229 4.20 15.57 -24.45
N ASP A 230 4.37 15.56 -25.76
CA ASP A 230 3.25 15.58 -26.73
C ASP A 230 2.29 14.40 -26.53
N GLY A 231 2.82 13.23 -26.18
CA GLY A 231 2.01 12.04 -25.90
C GLY A 231 1.15 12.21 -24.63
N ALA A 232 1.71 12.70 -23.55
CA ALA A 232 0.98 12.99 -22.32
C ALA A 232 -0.12 14.04 -22.54
N LYS A 233 0.17 15.11 -23.30
CA LYS A 233 -0.80 16.15 -23.69
C LYS A 233 -1.94 15.56 -24.55
N LYS A 234 -1.61 14.65 -25.48
CA LYS A 234 -2.63 13.90 -26.27
C LYS A 234 -3.52 13.06 -25.35
N GLY A 235 -2.94 12.36 -24.37
CA GLY A 235 -3.69 11.59 -23.36
C GLY A 235 -4.60 12.47 -22.51
N LEU A 236 -4.14 13.62 -22.03
CA LEU A 236 -4.96 14.59 -21.29
C LEU A 236 -6.11 15.14 -22.15
N SER A 237 -5.88 15.36 -23.46
CA SER A 237 -6.92 15.77 -24.38
C SER A 237 -8.02 14.72 -24.52
N LEU A 238 -7.65 13.44 -24.61
CA LEU A 238 -8.60 12.32 -24.62
C LEU A 238 -9.41 12.25 -23.30
N ILE A 239 -8.75 12.40 -22.15
CA ILE A 239 -9.41 12.40 -20.83
C ILE A 239 -10.44 13.55 -20.75
N ARG A 240 -10.10 14.74 -21.22
CA ARG A 240 -11.04 15.86 -21.37
C ARG A 240 -12.25 15.46 -22.22
N ASP A 241 -11.99 14.79 -23.35
CA ASP A 241 -13.03 14.44 -24.31
C ASP A 241 -13.99 13.37 -23.77
N PHE A 242 -13.58 12.52 -22.84
CA PHE A 242 -14.49 11.63 -22.10
C PHE A 242 -15.61 12.39 -21.40
N VAL A 243 -15.31 13.59 -20.91
CA VAL A 243 -16.29 14.47 -20.23
C VAL A 243 -16.98 15.41 -21.21
N LYS A 244 -16.22 16.12 -22.06
CA LYS A 244 -16.74 17.23 -22.86
C LYS A 244 -17.37 16.77 -24.17
N THR A 245 -16.76 15.82 -24.84
CA THR A 245 -17.17 15.36 -26.18
C THR A 245 -18.07 14.14 -26.09
N TYR A 246 -17.61 13.08 -25.42
CA TYR A 246 -18.34 11.80 -25.32
C TYR A 246 -19.37 11.78 -24.19
N LYS A 247 -19.22 12.65 -23.20
CA LYS A 247 -20.14 12.80 -22.05
C LYS A 247 -20.36 11.49 -21.28
N PHE A 248 -19.31 10.70 -21.14
CA PHE A 248 -19.37 9.43 -20.41
C PHE A 248 -19.61 9.61 -18.91
N MET A 249 -19.10 10.73 -18.36
CA MET A 249 -19.16 11.03 -16.95
C MET A 249 -19.06 12.53 -16.69
N THR A 250 -19.39 12.97 -15.47
CA THR A 250 -19.20 14.36 -15.03
C THR A 250 -17.74 14.62 -14.66
N ALA A 251 -17.33 15.88 -14.72
CA ALA A 251 -15.94 16.29 -14.40
C ALA A 251 -15.54 16.06 -12.94
N ASP A 252 -16.50 15.89 -12.07
CA ASP A 252 -16.35 15.73 -10.62
C ASP A 252 -16.69 14.32 -10.12
N ILE A 253 -16.88 13.37 -11.07
CA ILE A 253 -17.18 11.98 -10.69
C ILE A 253 -16.10 11.41 -9.78
N LYS A 254 -16.51 10.71 -8.73
CA LYS A 254 -15.66 10.00 -7.80
C LYS A 254 -15.76 8.49 -8.00
N GLY A 255 -14.74 7.77 -7.54
CA GLY A 255 -14.67 6.33 -7.69
C GLY A 255 -15.88 5.59 -7.12
N ASP A 256 -16.38 5.99 -5.95
CA ASP A 256 -17.57 5.41 -5.32
C ASP A 256 -18.84 5.59 -6.15
N ILE A 257 -19.00 6.74 -6.81
CA ILE A 257 -20.14 7.01 -7.71
C ILE A 257 -20.03 6.14 -8.98
N ALA A 258 -18.86 6.08 -9.62
CA ALA A 258 -18.64 5.25 -10.80
C ALA A 258 -18.83 3.76 -10.48
N LYS A 259 -18.28 3.29 -9.36
CA LYS A 259 -18.49 1.94 -8.82
C LYS A 259 -19.97 1.64 -8.59
N GLY A 260 -20.68 2.52 -7.91
CA GLY A 260 -22.12 2.38 -7.65
C GLY A 260 -22.96 2.36 -8.94
N ASN A 261 -22.59 3.15 -9.96
CA ASN A 261 -23.25 3.12 -11.26
C ASN A 261 -23.02 1.79 -12.00
N PHE A 262 -21.83 1.22 -11.93
CA PHE A 262 -21.55 -0.10 -12.50
C PHE A 262 -22.30 -1.19 -11.72
N GLN A 263 -22.24 -1.15 -10.40
CA GLN A 263 -22.91 -2.12 -9.51
C GLN A 263 -24.42 -2.15 -9.74
N ASN A 264 -25.04 -0.99 -9.97
CA ASN A 264 -26.47 -0.88 -10.23
C ASN A 264 -26.85 -1.08 -11.72
N GLY A 265 -25.91 -1.48 -12.57
CA GLY A 265 -26.13 -1.73 -13.99
C GLY A 265 -26.46 -0.47 -14.81
N LYS A 266 -26.18 0.73 -14.30
CA LYS A 266 -26.40 1.99 -15.05
C LYS A 266 -25.39 2.14 -16.20
N ILE A 267 -24.16 1.63 -16.00
CA ILE A 267 -23.10 1.60 -17.02
C ILE A 267 -22.66 0.17 -17.30
N GLY A 268 -22.11 -0.03 -18.50
CA GLY A 268 -21.60 -1.34 -18.95
C GLY A 268 -20.10 -1.52 -18.82
N LEU A 269 -19.33 -0.43 -18.71
CA LEU A 269 -17.87 -0.43 -18.70
C LEU A 269 -17.33 0.40 -17.54
N TYR A 270 -16.36 -0.17 -16.81
CA TYR A 270 -15.78 0.47 -15.62
C TYR A 270 -14.30 0.09 -15.46
N ILE A 271 -13.41 1.06 -15.20
CA ILE A 271 -12.00 0.78 -14.88
C ILE A 271 -11.82 0.76 -13.37
N SER A 272 -11.32 -0.36 -12.86
CA SER A 272 -10.93 -0.52 -11.47
C SER A 272 -9.99 -1.73 -11.28
N GLY A 273 -9.63 -2.01 -10.05
CA GLY A 273 -8.76 -3.11 -9.67
C GLY A 273 -9.47 -4.24 -8.91
N PRO A 274 -8.69 -5.23 -8.43
CA PRO A 274 -9.22 -6.41 -7.76
C PRO A 274 -10.03 -6.12 -6.49
N TRP A 275 -9.79 -4.99 -5.83
CA TRP A 275 -10.49 -4.54 -4.61
C TRP A 275 -12.00 -4.36 -4.78
N ASP A 276 -12.52 -4.23 -6.01
CA ASP A 276 -13.96 -4.09 -6.27
C ASP A 276 -14.66 -5.41 -6.56
N VAL A 277 -13.90 -6.47 -6.85
CA VAL A 277 -14.43 -7.78 -7.28
C VAL A 277 -15.37 -8.39 -6.25
N ASP A 278 -14.98 -8.42 -4.99
CA ASP A 278 -15.79 -9.01 -3.91
C ASP A 278 -17.13 -8.25 -3.73
N GLY A 279 -17.08 -6.91 -3.79
CA GLY A 279 -18.29 -6.08 -3.73
C GLY A 279 -19.25 -6.35 -4.88
N PHE A 280 -18.75 -6.54 -6.10
CA PHE A 280 -19.60 -6.88 -7.24
C PHE A 280 -20.15 -8.31 -7.19
N LYS A 281 -19.35 -9.28 -6.71
CA LYS A 281 -19.82 -10.65 -6.48
C LYS A 281 -20.96 -10.66 -5.43
N LYS A 282 -20.80 -9.99 -4.30
CA LYS A 282 -21.82 -9.88 -3.24
C LYS A 282 -23.11 -9.20 -3.70
N ALA A 283 -22.98 -8.22 -4.61
CA ALA A 283 -24.12 -7.54 -5.21
C ALA A 283 -24.75 -8.29 -6.40
N ASN A 284 -24.27 -9.51 -6.70
CA ASN A 284 -24.70 -10.32 -7.85
C ASN A 284 -24.63 -9.58 -9.19
N VAL A 285 -23.63 -8.71 -9.37
CA VAL A 285 -23.40 -8.04 -10.66
C VAL A 285 -22.90 -9.06 -11.69
N PRO A 286 -23.50 -9.18 -12.88
CA PRO A 286 -22.98 -10.05 -13.93
C PRO A 286 -21.78 -9.34 -14.61
N PHE A 287 -20.56 -9.67 -14.23
CA PHE A 287 -19.38 -9.03 -14.78
C PHE A 287 -18.26 -10.01 -15.13
N LYS A 288 -17.38 -9.54 -15.97
CA LYS A 288 -16.03 -10.08 -16.23
C LYS A 288 -15.02 -8.94 -16.25
N VAL A 289 -13.74 -9.30 -16.25
CA VAL A 289 -12.62 -8.38 -16.37
C VAL A 289 -11.84 -8.70 -17.65
N ALA A 290 -11.33 -7.66 -18.30
CA ALA A 290 -10.43 -7.77 -19.44
C ALA A 290 -9.24 -6.82 -19.26
N PRO A 291 -8.11 -7.04 -19.94
CA PRO A 291 -7.09 -6.02 -20.08
C PRO A 291 -7.66 -4.72 -20.66
N LEU A 292 -6.98 -3.60 -20.42
CA LEU A 292 -7.30 -2.34 -21.09
C LEU A 292 -7.14 -2.49 -22.61
N PRO A 293 -7.94 -1.78 -23.40
CA PRO A 293 -7.89 -1.88 -24.86
C PRO A 293 -6.55 -1.40 -25.43
N THR A 294 -6.25 -1.77 -26.65
CA THR A 294 -5.06 -1.30 -27.35
C THR A 294 -5.25 0.13 -27.90
N VAL A 295 -4.13 0.85 -27.99
CA VAL A 295 -4.04 2.18 -28.66
C VAL A 295 -3.00 2.09 -29.77
N ASP A 296 -3.38 2.44 -30.98
CA ASP A 296 -2.51 2.37 -32.16
C ASP A 296 -1.82 0.98 -32.28
N GLY A 297 -2.57 -0.11 -32.01
CA GLY A 297 -2.11 -1.49 -32.06
C GLY A 297 -1.18 -1.93 -30.92
N LYS A 298 -0.94 -1.08 -29.91
CA LYS A 298 -0.11 -1.38 -28.73
C LYS A 298 -0.99 -1.56 -27.50
N PRO A 299 -0.67 -2.50 -26.60
CA PRO A 299 -1.34 -2.62 -25.31
C PRO A 299 -1.29 -1.31 -24.54
N MET A 300 -2.42 -0.89 -23.97
CA MET A 300 -2.45 0.27 -23.08
C MET A 300 -1.81 -0.10 -21.73
N PRO A 301 -0.76 0.60 -21.30
CA PRO A 301 -0.14 0.32 -20.01
C PRO A 301 -1.03 0.81 -18.87
N SER A 302 -0.91 0.14 -17.72
CA SER A 302 -1.48 0.59 -16.44
C SER A 302 -0.36 0.81 -15.44
N PHE A 303 -0.63 1.44 -14.31
CA PHE A 303 0.26 1.30 -13.17
C PHE A 303 0.17 -0.12 -12.58
N ALA A 304 1.31 -0.65 -12.13
CA ALA A 304 1.37 -1.81 -11.25
C ALA A 304 1.85 -1.37 -9.86
N GLY A 305 1.15 -1.84 -8.84
CA GLY A 305 1.52 -1.68 -7.44
C GLY A 305 1.98 -3.00 -6.83
N VAL A 306 2.81 -2.91 -5.80
CA VAL A 306 3.11 -4.01 -4.88
C VAL A 306 2.61 -3.61 -3.51
N GLN A 307 1.68 -4.38 -2.98
CA GLN A 307 1.26 -4.23 -1.60
C GLN A 307 2.37 -4.80 -0.72
N ALA A 308 2.85 -3.98 0.19
CA ALA A 308 4.00 -4.30 1.03
C ALA A 308 3.66 -4.24 2.52
N ALA A 309 4.43 -4.95 3.33
CA ALA A 309 4.35 -4.88 4.77
C ALA A 309 5.75 -4.66 5.37
N PHE A 310 5.84 -3.80 6.37
CA PHE A 310 7.11 -3.47 6.99
C PHE A 310 6.98 -3.26 8.50
N VAL A 311 8.09 -3.41 9.20
CA VAL A 311 8.22 -3.06 10.61
C VAL A 311 8.69 -1.61 10.71
N SER A 312 8.03 -0.83 11.56
CA SER A 312 8.44 0.55 11.88
C SER A 312 9.80 0.54 12.58
N ALA A 313 10.74 1.37 12.10
CA ALA A 313 12.03 1.53 12.77
C ALA A 313 11.90 2.02 14.22
N ASN A 314 10.78 2.67 14.55
CA ASN A 314 10.49 3.20 15.88
C ASN A 314 9.68 2.23 16.77
N SER A 315 9.37 1.01 16.30
CA SER A 315 8.77 -0.01 17.15
C SER A 315 9.69 -0.37 18.31
N LYS A 316 9.12 -0.49 19.49
CA LYS A 316 9.83 -0.93 20.71
C LYS A 316 9.93 -2.46 20.81
N HIS A 317 9.26 -3.16 19.91
CA HIS A 317 9.10 -4.61 19.89
C HIS A 317 9.57 -5.21 18.56
N GLN A 318 10.77 -4.77 18.08
CA GLN A 318 11.32 -5.13 16.77
C GLN A 318 11.31 -6.65 16.50
N GLN A 319 11.74 -7.43 17.47
CA GLN A 319 11.84 -8.87 17.34
C GLN A 319 10.46 -9.51 17.15
N GLU A 320 9.53 -9.20 18.05
CA GLU A 320 8.17 -9.74 18.00
C GLU A 320 7.42 -9.26 16.76
N ALA A 321 7.68 -8.03 16.32
CA ALA A 321 7.09 -7.48 15.10
C ALA A 321 7.59 -8.22 13.85
N TRP A 322 8.89 -8.54 13.76
CA TRP A 322 9.43 -9.35 12.65
C TRP A 322 8.96 -10.80 12.71
N ASP A 323 8.87 -11.41 13.90
CA ASP A 323 8.35 -12.77 14.08
C ASP A 323 6.88 -12.85 13.61
N LEU A 324 6.06 -11.86 14.00
CA LEU A 324 4.68 -11.75 13.55
C LEU A 324 4.60 -11.51 12.04
N LEU A 325 5.39 -10.58 11.50
CA LEU A 325 5.34 -10.24 10.08
C LEU A 325 5.79 -11.42 9.21
N LYS A 326 6.81 -12.17 9.63
CA LYS A 326 7.20 -13.43 9.00
C LYS A 326 6.04 -14.44 8.98
N TYR A 327 5.36 -14.62 10.10
CA TYR A 327 4.20 -15.51 10.22
C TYR A 327 3.08 -15.08 9.29
N LEU A 328 2.75 -13.78 9.26
CA LEU A 328 1.72 -13.23 8.39
C LEU A 328 2.08 -13.40 6.91
N ALA A 329 3.31 -13.10 6.51
CA ALA A 329 3.74 -13.24 5.11
C ALA A 329 3.58 -14.67 4.57
N GLN A 330 3.80 -15.68 5.42
CA GLN A 330 3.64 -17.09 5.07
C GLN A 330 2.18 -17.54 5.02
N ASN A 331 1.31 -16.94 5.83
CA ASN A 331 -0.05 -17.44 6.04
C ASN A 331 -1.16 -16.55 5.43
N THR A 332 -0.83 -15.37 4.88
CA THR A 332 -1.83 -14.46 4.30
C THR A 332 -1.91 -14.51 2.78
N ALA A 333 -0.92 -15.03 2.06
CA ALA A 333 -0.84 -14.93 0.61
C ALA A 333 -2.07 -15.55 -0.11
N LEU A 334 -2.44 -16.79 0.24
CA LEU A 334 -3.64 -17.42 -0.31
C LEU A 334 -4.94 -16.77 0.23
N PRO A 335 -5.10 -16.52 1.54
CA PRO A 335 -6.25 -15.79 2.07
C PRO A 335 -6.49 -14.40 1.47
N LEU A 336 -5.44 -13.64 1.12
CA LEU A 336 -5.59 -12.35 0.45
C LEU A 336 -6.04 -12.49 -1.01
N PHE A 337 -5.62 -13.56 -1.70
CA PHE A 337 -6.17 -13.90 -3.00
C PHE A 337 -7.66 -14.26 -2.89
N GLU A 338 -8.04 -15.15 -1.98
CA GLU A 338 -9.42 -15.62 -1.81
C GLU A 338 -10.37 -14.47 -1.42
N THR A 339 -9.93 -13.56 -0.53
CA THR A 339 -10.74 -12.48 0.02
C THR A 339 -10.69 -11.21 -0.82
N GLY A 340 -9.48 -10.80 -1.26
CA GLY A 340 -9.23 -9.53 -1.93
C GLY A 340 -8.97 -9.66 -3.43
N ASN A 341 -8.94 -10.88 -3.98
CA ASN A 341 -8.57 -11.18 -5.37
C ASN A 341 -7.20 -10.59 -5.76
N ARG A 342 -6.29 -10.44 -4.77
CA ARG A 342 -4.94 -9.90 -4.97
C ARG A 342 -4.10 -10.87 -5.79
N ILE A 343 -3.26 -10.36 -6.69
CA ILE A 343 -2.32 -11.18 -7.45
C ILE A 343 -1.19 -11.64 -6.51
N PRO A 344 -1.06 -12.93 -6.19
CA PRO A 344 -0.01 -13.39 -5.29
C PRO A 344 1.39 -13.09 -5.85
N VAL A 345 2.35 -12.87 -4.96
CA VAL A 345 3.77 -12.71 -5.30
C VAL A 345 4.63 -13.90 -4.88
N LEU A 346 4.07 -14.81 -4.07
CA LEU A 346 4.71 -16.08 -3.72
C LEU A 346 4.52 -17.09 -4.83
N ASN A 347 5.64 -17.65 -5.34
CA ASN A 347 5.64 -18.65 -6.42
C ASN A 347 4.83 -19.90 -6.05
N SER A 348 4.82 -20.32 -4.79
CA SER A 348 4.03 -21.45 -4.31
C SER A 348 2.54 -21.22 -4.44
N VAL A 349 2.06 -19.99 -4.16
CA VAL A 349 0.64 -19.63 -4.26
C VAL A 349 0.24 -19.40 -5.71
N LEU A 350 1.09 -18.76 -6.52
CA LEU A 350 0.88 -18.62 -7.97
C LEU A 350 0.72 -19.96 -8.67
N ASN A 351 1.36 -21.02 -8.13
CA ASN A 351 1.29 -22.38 -8.67
C ASN A 351 0.08 -23.17 -8.17
N ASN A 352 -0.73 -22.65 -7.27
CA ASN A 352 -1.97 -23.27 -6.83
C ASN A 352 -3.01 -23.32 -7.98
N ASP A 353 -3.68 -24.44 -8.14
CA ASP A 353 -4.64 -24.64 -9.24
C ASP A 353 -5.84 -23.69 -9.15
N GLU A 354 -6.28 -23.33 -7.95
CA GLU A 354 -7.35 -22.36 -7.72
C GLU A 354 -6.97 -20.98 -8.22
N VAL A 355 -5.70 -20.56 -8.01
CA VAL A 355 -5.16 -19.30 -8.50
C VAL A 355 -5.05 -19.33 -10.03
N LYS A 356 -4.46 -20.39 -10.59
CA LYS A 356 -4.25 -20.54 -12.05
C LYS A 356 -5.55 -20.57 -12.87
N ASN A 357 -6.60 -21.14 -12.31
CA ASN A 357 -7.89 -21.29 -12.99
C ASN A 357 -8.88 -20.14 -12.72
N ASN A 358 -8.43 -19.04 -12.09
CA ASN A 358 -9.27 -17.89 -11.82
C ASN A 358 -9.27 -16.91 -12.98
N ASP A 359 -10.37 -16.83 -13.73
CA ASP A 359 -10.51 -15.97 -14.92
C ASP A 359 -10.28 -14.48 -14.62
N ILE A 360 -10.73 -14.00 -13.45
CA ILE A 360 -10.57 -12.60 -13.03
C ILE A 360 -9.10 -12.29 -12.77
N LEU A 361 -8.42 -13.17 -12.02
CA LEU A 361 -7.00 -13.02 -11.75
C LEU A 361 -6.18 -13.07 -13.06
N ASN A 362 -6.52 -14.01 -13.95
CA ASN A 362 -5.85 -14.14 -15.24
C ASN A 362 -5.99 -12.88 -16.10
N ALA A 363 -7.14 -12.21 -16.06
CA ALA A 363 -7.33 -10.93 -16.77
C ALA A 363 -6.44 -9.81 -16.21
N PHE A 364 -6.34 -9.69 -14.87
CA PHE A 364 -5.42 -8.74 -14.25
C PHE A 364 -3.95 -9.10 -14.48
N ALA A 365 -3.61 -10.40 -14.45
CA ALA A 365 -2.26 -10.87 -14.74
C ALA A 365 -1.86 -10.58 -16.19
N GLU A 366 -2.79 -10.69 -17.14
CA GLU A 366 -2.56 -10.32 -18.54
C GLU A 366 -2.31 -8.81 -18.68
N GLN A 367 -3.08 -7.97 -17.99
CA GLN A 367 -2.84 -6.53 -17.95
C GLN A 367 -1.48 -6.21 -17.34
N ALA A 368 -1.11 -6.91 -16.24
CA ALA A 368 0.15 -6.69 -15.54
C ALA A 368 1.40 -6.93 -16.40
N LYS A 369 1.32 -7.76 -17.46
CA LYS A 369 2.44 -7.95 -18.40
C LYS A 369 2.85 -6.66 -19.13
N ASN A 370 1.92 -5.72 -19.25
CA ASN A 370 2.12 -4.43 -19.92
C ASN A 370 2.10 -3.27 -18.94
N ALA A 371 2.05 -3.54 -17.64
CA ALA A 371 1.97 -2.50 -16.62
C ALA A 371 3.35 -1.86 -16.37
N ILE A 372 3.31 -0.62 -15.93
CA ILE A 372 4.47 0.17 -15.51
C ILE A 372 4.49 0.16 -13.99
N PRO A 373 5.52 -0.36 -13.32
CA PRO A 373 5.63 -0.24 -11.88
C PRO A 373 5.55 1.22 -11.44
N MET A 374 4.76 1.52 -10.42
CA MET A 374 4.78 2.85 -9.82
C MET A 374 6.20 3.17 -9.34
N PRO A 375 6.71 4.39 -9.59
CA PRO A 375 8.02 4.78 -9.10
C PRO A 375 8.09 4.65 -7.57
N ASN A 376 9.07 3.92 -7.06
CA ASN A 376 9.29 3.73 -5.63
C ASN A 376 10.29 4.74 -5.01
N ILE A 377 10.69 5.76 -5.76
CA ILE A 377 11.59 6.82 -5.28
C ILE A 377 10.82 7.93 -4.55
N PRO A 378 11.44 8.65 -3.59
CA PRO A 378 10.78 9.70 -2.80
C PRO A 378 10.07 10.77 -3.65
N ALA A 379 10.61 11.08 -4.83
CA ALA A 379 10.05 12.05 -5.76
C ALA A 379 8.61 11.73 -6.19
N MET A 380 8.17 10.45 -6.13
CA MET A 380 6.82 10.06 -6.53
C MET A 380 5.73 10.70 -5.66
N THR A 381 5.99 10.95 -4.40
CA THR A 381 5.00 11.61 -3.52
C THR A 381 4.68 13.03 -3.94
N ALA A 382 5.59 13.71 -4.65
CA ALA A 382 5.34 15.04 -5.22
C ALA A 382 4.48 15.01 -6.49
N VAL A 383 4.19 13.83 -7.06
CA VAL A 383 3.46 13.70 -8.34
C VAL A 383 1.95 13.70 -8.14
N TRP A 384 1.45 12.99 -7.14
CA TRP A 384 0.03 12.65 -7.00
C TRP A 384 -0.89 13.85 -6.99
N THR A 385 -0.62 14.84 -6.12
CA THR A 385 -1.46 16.03 -5.97
C THR A 385 -1.46 16.92 -7.21
N PRO A 386 -0.29 17.32 -7.79
CA PRO A 386 -0.28 18.10 -9.02
C PRO A 386 -0.96 17.40 -10.20
N ALA A 387 -0.80 16.08 -10.33
CA ALA A 387 -1.44 15.30 -11.40
C ALA A 387 -2.97 15.26 -11.24
N GLY A 388 -3.48 15.00 -10.05
CA GLY A 388 -4.91 15.06 -9.77
C GLY A 388 -5.51 16.44 -10.02
N ASN A 389 -4.82 17.50 -9.62
CA ASN A 389 -5.25 18.89 -9.87
C ASN A 389 -5.29 19.21 -11.37
N ALA A 390 -4.27 18.78 -12.14
CA ALA A 390 -4.24 18.98 -13.59
C ALA A 390 -5.40 18.27 -14.28
N LEU A 391 -5.68 17.01 -13.90
CA LEU A 391 -6.84 16.27 -14.39
C LEU A 391 -8.15 17.01 -14.11
N GLN A 392 -8.34 17.49 -12.88
CA GLN A 392 -9.56 18.25 -12.50
C GLN A 392 -9.71 19.56 -13.28
N LEU A 393 -8.62 20.27 -13.55
CA LEU A 393 -8.66 21.50 -14.34
C LEU A 393 -9.04 21.20 -15.81
N VAL A 394 -8.48 20.12 -16.37
CA VAL A 394 -8.75 19.72 -17.75
C VAL A 394 -10.17 19.19 -17.93
N THR A 395 -10.64 18.31 -17.05
CA THR A 395 -11.99 17.72 -17.11
C THR A 395 -13.08 18.75 -16.88
N SER A 396 -12.86 19.70 -15.98
CA SER A 396 -13.79 20.83 -15.76
C SER A 396 -13.77 21.86 -16.91
N GLY A 397 -12.73 21.88 -17.75
CA GLY A 397 -12.53 22.86 -18.81
C GLY A 397 -11.95 24.20 -18.32
N LYS A 398 -11.37 24.22 -17.12
CA LYS A 398 -10.74 25.42 -16.54
C LYS A 398 -9.31 25.66 -17.08
N ALA A 399 -8.68 24.64 -17.65
CA ALA A 399 -7.40 24.75 -18.33
C ALA A 399 -7.39 23.91 -19.61
N THR A 400 -6.56 24.32 -20.58
CA THR A 400 -6.23 23.49 -21.72
C THR A 400 -5.33 22.34 -21.30
N PRO A 401 -5.36 21.19 -22.00
CA PRO A 401 -4.44 20.06 -21.73
C PRO A 401 -2.98 20.46 -21.70
N ASP A 402 -2.54 21.30 -22.66
CA ASP A 402 -1.15 21.76 -22.73
C ASP A 402 -0.74 22.55 -21.49
N LYS A 403 -1.55 23.56 -21.13
CA LYS A 403 -1.25 24.38 -19.96
C LYS A 403 -1.28 23.58 -18.68
N ALA A 404 -2.26 22.68 -18.50
CA ALA A 404 -2.38 21.84 -17.33
C ALA A 404 -1.19 20.89 -17.19
N ALA A 405 -0.71 20.32 -18.31
CA ALA A 405 0.46 19.46 -18.34
C ALA A 405 1.73 20.20 -17.92
N ASP A 406 1.95 21.40 -18.48
CA ASP A 406 3.14 22.20 -18.16
C ASP A 406 3.12 22.69 -16.70
N ASP A 407 1.97 23.18 -16.23
CA ASP A 407 1.78 23.59 -14.82
C ASP A 407 2.00 22.41 -13.85
N MET A 408 1.48 21.22 -14.19
CA MET A 408 1.66 19.98 -13.43
C MET A 408 3.13 19.64 -13.26
N VAL A 409 3.89 19.58 -14.35
CA VAL A 409 5.33 19.24 -14.30
C VAL A 409 6.11 20.28 -13.50
N ASN A 410 5.79 21.58 -13.65
CA ASN A 410 6.42 22.64 -12.87
C ASN A 410 6.15 22.47 -11.36
N GLN A 411 4.91 22.15 -10.96
CA GLN A 411 4.57 21.89 -9.56
C GLN A 411 5.26 20.64 -9.01
N ILE A 412 5.36 19.57 -9.81
CA ILE A 412 6.09 18.36 -9.43
C ILE A 412 7.56 18.69 -9.16
N LYS A 413 8.21 19.42 -10.07
CA LYS A 413 9.62 19.85 -9.89
C LYS A 413 9.82 20.70 -8.63
N GLN A 414 8.90 21.61 -8.35
CA GLN A 414 8.92 22.39 -7.11
C GLN A 414 8.75 21.49 -5.87
N GLY A 415 7.80 20.55 -5.91
CA GLY A 415 7.59 19.59 -4.82
C GLY A 415 8.82 18.72 -4.56
N ILE A 416 9.48 18.22 -5.61
CA ILE A 416 10.73 17.44 -5.48
C ILE A 416 11.85 18.28 -4.85
N ALA A 417 11.99 19.54 -5.27
CA ALA A 417 13.02 20.44 -4.71
C ALA A 417 12.85 20.72 -3.22
N THR A 418 11.61 20.63 -2.70
CA THR A 418 11.33 20.81 -1.26
C THR A 418 11.57 19.55 -0.41
N GLN A 419 11.82 18.40 -1.05
CA GLN A 419 12.13 17.13 -0.38
C GLN A 419 13.64 16.93 -0.15
N GLN A 420 14.47 17.78 -0.74
CA GLN A 420 15.93 17.77 -0.61
C GLN A 420 16.38 18.54 0.62
#